data_6b4f1bde54e612e6d6729f0d5f2963fa
#
_entry.id   6b4f1bde54e612e6d6729f0d5f2963fa
#
_cell.length_a   1.000
_cell.length_b   1.000
_cell.length_c   1.000
_cell.angle_alpha   90.00
_cell.angle_beta   90.00
_cell.angle_gamma   90.00
#
_symmetry.space_group_name_H-M   'P 1'
#
loop_
_entity.id
_entity.type
_entity.pdbx_description
1 polymer ?
#
loop_
_entity_poly.entity_id
_entity_poly.type
_entity_poly.pdbx_seq_one_letter_code
_entity_poly.pdbx_strand_id
1 'polypeptide(L)'
;MESVGPFNPAAAAGFVVAQYRPKGSGLVVVGDVDSGQVRSLVETHFGEWTGGTGLRPRIDAEARTHERGIVVVHRADAVQSEIRIGHVGQARSTPLYFPLRVVNTVLGGAFTSRLNLNLREEHGFTYGVRSRFLVRRGEGPWCVSTAVGTDVTADAVREAVSEITTLIADGPTAEEVDAARDYLAGVFPLELETTGQIAARIAELLVYDLPDDYYADYRDRMRSVTLEEACEAARACIRPDEMTVVVGGDADEVQGPLEGLGWGT
;
A
#
# COMPACT_ATOMS: atom_id res chain seq x y z
N MET A 1 -1.65 -5.58 24.55
CA MET A 1 -0.46 -5.56 25.44
C MET A 1 -0.12 -6.95 26.01
N GLU A 2 -1.06 -7.83 26.22
CA GLU A 2 -0.81 -9.20 26.74
C GLU A 2 0.12 -10.05 25.85
N SER A 3 0.08 -9.88 24.52
CA SER A 3 0.90 -10.64 23.57
C SER A 3 2.38 -10.24 23.57
N VAL A 4 2.73 -9.06 24.06
CA VAL A 4 4.13 -8.57 24.08
C VAL A 4 4.84 -8.93 25.40
N GLY A 5 4.09 -9.05 26.49
CA GLY A 5 4.62 -9.35 27.82
C GLY A 5 5.49 -10.62 27.91
N PRO A 6 5.13 -11.72 27.21
CA PRO A 6 5.89 -12.97 27.25
C PRO A 6 7.22 -12.94 26.47
N PHE A 7 7.48 -11.92 25.60
CA PHE A 7 8.70 -11.89 24.81
C PHE A 7 9.93 -11.60 25.67
N ASN A 8 10.96 -12.40 25.46
CA ASN A 8 12.25 -12.29 26.13
C ASN A 8 13.39 -12.51 25.11
N PRO A 9 14.64 -12.19 25.46
CA PRO A 9 15.78 -12.34 24.55
C PRO A 9 15.97 -13.77 24.00
N ALA A 10 15.67 -14.80 24.79
CA ALA A 10 15.79 -16.19 24.34
C ALA A 10 14.75 -16.54 23.26
N ALA A 11 13.51 -16.06 23.42
CA ALA A 11 12.45 -16.24 22.40
C ALA A 11 12.82 -15.51 21.10
N ALA A 12 13.36 -14.28 21.18
CA ALA A 12 13.82 -13.54 20.02
C ALA A 12 15.00 -14.26 19.31
N ALA A 13 15.98 -14.72 20.06
CA ALA A 13 17.10 -15.49 19.52
C ALA A 13 16.63 -16.80 18.86
N GLY A 14 15.70 -17.53 19.48
CA GLY A 14 15.08 -18.73 18.93
C GLY A 14 14.36 -18.46 17.62
N PHE A 15 13.63 -17.34 17.52
CA PHE A 15 12.97 -16.92 16.28
C PHE A 15 14.00 -16.64 15.17
N VAL A 16 15.07 -15.89 15.48
CA VAL A 16 16.13 -15.60 14.49
C VAL A 16 16.76 -16.89 13.98
N VAL A 17 17.15 -17.81 14.86
CA VAL A 17 17.74 -19.11 14.49
C VAL A 17 16.77 -19.94 13.64
N ALA A 18 15.47 -19.90 13.93
CA ALA A 18 14.46 -20.67 13.21
C ALA A 18 14.09 -20.07 11.86
N GLN A 19 14.01 -18.75 11.73
CA GLN A 19 13.45 -18.06 10.57
C GLN A 19 14.48 -17.43 9.64
N TYR A 20 15.62 -16.95 10.16
CA TYR A 20 16.67 -16.34 9.35
C TYR A 20 17.65 -17.40 8.87
N ARG A 21 17.75 -17.58 7.57
CA ARG A 21 18.52 -18.65 6.94
C ARG A 21 19.26 -18.15 5.72
N PRO A 22 20.48 -18.64 5.42
CA PRO A 22 21.23 -18.19 4.25
C PRO A 22 20.50 -18.51 2.93
N LYS A 23 19.94 -19.73 2.84
CA LYS A 23 19.21 -20.14 1.64
C LYS A 23 17.90 -19.36 1.52
N GLY A 24 17.77 -18.57 0.45
CA GLY A 24 16.62 -17.70 0.20
C GLY A 24 16.78 -16.28 0.77
N SER A 25 17.92 -15.99 1.41
CA SER A 25 18.32 -14.61 1.74
C SER A 25 19.10 -14.00 0.58
N GLY A 26 18.92 -12.69 0.36
CA GLY A 26 19.69 -11.91 -0.59
C GLY A 26 20.34 -10.72 0.12
N LEU A 27 21.54 -10.35 -0.28
CA LEU A 27 22.22 -9.15 0.17
C LEU A 27 22.38 -8.20 -1.00
N VAL A 28 21.94 -6.98 -0.82
CA VAL A 28 22.12 -5.88 -1.78
C VAL A 28 23.05 -4.84 -1.14
N VAL A 29 24.11 -4.51 -1.82
CA VAL A 29 25.08 -3.48 -1.41
C VAL A 29 25.17 -2.45 -2.52
N VAL A 30 24.97 -1.18 -2.16
CA VAL A 30 25.03 -0.05 -3.09
C VAL A 30 25.90 1.06 -2.48
N GLY A 31 26.89 1.53 -3.22
CA GLY A 31 27.79 2.59 -2.78
C GLY A 31 29.10 2.58 -3.57
N ASP A 32 30.04 3.39 -3.14
CA ASP A 32 31.42 3.37 -3.64
C ASP A 32 32.18 2.21 -3.02
N VAL A 33 31.98 1.01 -3.54
CA VAL A 33 32.50 -0.25 -3.01
C VAL A 33 33.11 -1.11 -4.10
N ASP A 34 34.20 -1.80 -3.78
CA ASP A 34 34.77 -2.83 -4.65
C ASP A 34 34.04 -4.16 -4.43
N SER A 35 33.57 -4.78 -5.52
CA SER A 35 32.81 -6.03 -5.47
C SER A 35 33.61 -7.21 -4.89
N GLY A 36 34.92 -7.23 -5.08
CA GLY A 36 35.81 -8.26 -4.52
C GLY A 36 35.95 -8.12 -3.01
N GLN A 37 36.08 -6.89 -2.52
CA GLN A 37 36.11 -6.60 -1.09
C GLN A 37 34.79 -6.96 -0.42
N VAL A 38 33.66 -6.58 -1.05
CA VAL A 38 32.33 -6.94 -0.52
C VAL A 38 32.17 -8.46 -0.45
N ARG A 39 32.56 -9.18 -1.50
CA ARG A 39 32.52 -10.64 -1.50
C ARG A 39 33.35 -11.24 -0.36
N SER A 40 34.58 -10.78 -0.19
CA SER A 40 35.47 -11.27 0.89
C SER A 40 34.88 -11.01 2.29
N LEU A 41 34.28 -9.83 2.50
CA LEU A 41 33.59 -9.52 3.76
C LEU A 41 32.37 -10.40 4.00
N VAL A 42 31.58 -10.66 2.96
CA VAL A 42 30.42 -11.57 3.04
C VAL A 42 30.87 -12.98 3.36
N GLU A 43 31.91 -13.49 2.70
CA GLU A 43 32.48 -14.82 2.99
C GLU A 43 33.00 -14.89 4.42
N THR A 44 33.69 -13.86 4.90
CA THR A 44 34.24 -13.82 6.26
C THR A 44 33.15 -13.82 7.33
N HIS A 45 32.09 -13.06 7.14
CA HIS A 45 31.05 -12.84 8.17
C HIS A 45 29.85 -13.78 8.05
N PHE A 46 29.55 -14.31 6.87
CA PHE A 46 28.39 -15.15 6.60
C PHE A 46 28.75 -16.52 6.04
N GLY A 47 30.03 -16.81 5.74
CA GLY A 47 30.45 -18.07 5.13
C GLY A 47 30.14 -19.30 5.98
N GLU A 48 30.18 -19.16 7.30
CA GLU A 48 29.82 -20.21 8.24
C GLU A 48 28.32 -20.25 8.59
N TRP A 49 27.53 -19.27 8.08
CA TRP A 49 26.10 -19.25 8.35
C TRP A 49 25.40 -20.37 7.58
N THR A 50 25.23 -21.49 8.27
CA THR A 50 24.58 -22.70 7.74
C THR A 50 23.23 -22.91 8.37
N GLY A 51 22.41 -23.73 7.76
CA GLY A 51 21.16 -24.20 8.32
C GLY A 51 19.95 -23.98 7.43
N GLY A 52 18.97 -24.79 7.72
CA GLY A 52 17.60 -24.77 7.22
C GLY A 52 17.41 -24.85 5.71
N THR A 53 16.25 -25.29 5.31
CA THR A 53 15.87 -25.44 3.89
C THR A 53 15.52 -24.13 3.22
N GLY A 54 15.50 -23.00 3.95
CA GLY A 54 15.09 -21.70 3.42
C GLY A 54 13.71 -21.74 2.76
N LEU A 55 12.84 -22.64 3.22
CA LEU A 55 11.48 -22.68 2.72
C LEU A 55 10.82 -21.36 3.09
N ARG A 56 10.49 -20.59 2.09
CA ARG A 56 9.61 -19.42 2.28
C ARG A 56 8.30 -19.97 2.82
N PRO A 57 7.78 -19.44 3.94
CA PRO A 57 6.48 -19.86 4.40
C PRO A 57 5.47 -19.59 3.28
N ARG A 58 4.80 -20.63 2.81
CA ARG A 58 3.67 -20.50 1.93
C ARG A 58 2.54 -19.93 2.78
N ILE A 59 2.16 -18.71 2.51
CA ILE A 59 0.99 -18.12 3.13
C ILE A 59 -0.20 -18.58 2.29
N ASP A 60 -0.77 -19.71 2.67
CA ASP A 60 -2.02 -20.23 2.09
C ASP A 60 -3.24 -19.53 2.76
N ALA A 61 -3.12 -18.24 3.06
CA ALA A 61 -4.25 -17.47 3.54
C ALA A 61 -5.12 -17.13 2.33
N GLU A 62 -6.27 -17.77 2.21
CA GLU A 62 -7.33 -17.25 1.39
C GLU A 62 -7.69 -15.87 1.93
N ALA A 63 -7.63 -14.88 1.06
CA ALA A 63 -8.07 -13.55 1.41
C ALA A 63 -9.55 -13.60 1.77
N ARG A 64 -9.89 -13.22 2.99
CA ARG A 64 -11.30 -13.14 3.40
C ARG A 64 -11.89 -11.90 2.77
N THR A 65 -12.81 -12.09 1.84
CA THR A 65 -13.70 -11.02 1.40
C THR A 65 -14.79 -10.83 2.45
N HIS A 66 -15.12 -9.59 2.71
CA HIS A 66 -16.20 -9.21 3.62
C HIS A 66 -17.23 -8.42 2.82
N GLU A 67 -18.49 -8.51 3.21
CA GLU A 67 -19.49 -7.55 2.77
C GLU A 67 -19.12 -6.16 3.28
N ARG A 68 -19.55 -5.12 2.56
CA ARG A 68 -19.32 -3.74 2.96
C ARG A 68 -19.87 -3.49 4.35
N GLY A 69 -19.06 -2.86 5.20
CA GLY A 69 -19.46 -2.54 6.56
C GLY A 69 -18.59 -1.48 7.21
N ILE A 70 -19.07 -0.96 8.35
CA ILE A 70 -18.35 0.02 9.17
C ILE A 70 -17.98 -0.61 10.50
N VAL A 71 -16.75 -0.39 10.95
CA VAL A 71 -16.26 -0.79 12.27
C VAL A 71 -15.79 0.46 13.00
N VAL A 72 -16.37 0.74 14.16
CA VAL A 72 -15.95 1.84 15.03
C VAL A 72 -15.10 1.29 16.17
N VAL A 73 -13.90 1.84 16.30
CA VAL A 73 -12.98 1.57 17.41
C VAL A 73 -13.05 2.76 18.35
N HIS A 74 -13.74 2.58 19.49
CA HIS A 74 -13.96 3.65 20.45
C HIS A 74 -12.67 4.16 21.06
N ARG A 75 -12.51 5.47 21.03
CA ARG A 75 -11.47 6.22 21.71
C ARG A 75 -12.11 7.47 22.32
N ALA A 76 -12.41 7.37 23.61
CA ALA A 76 -13.07 8.45 24.35
C ALA A 76 -12.34 9.78 24.20
N ASP A 77 -13.11 10.86 24.10
CA ASP A 77 -12.64 12.25 23.98
C ASP A 77 -11.70 12.52 22.78
N ALA A 78 -11.72 11.66 21.76
CA ALA A 78 -10.93 11.88 20.56
C ALA A 78 -11.49 13.07 19.77
N VAL A 79 -10.68 14.11 19.59
CA VAL A 79 -11.04 15.31 18.80
C VAL A 79 -10.90 15.08 17.30
N GLN A 80 -10.29 13.98 16.90
CA GLN A 80 -10.14 13.56 15.49
C GLN A 80 -10.45 12.07 15.36
N SER A 81 -10.98 11.72 14.19
CA SER A 81 -11.19 10.34 13.76
C SER A 81 -10.11 9.94 12.75
N GLU A 82 -9.47 8.79 12.99
CA GLU A 82 -8.64 8.09 11.99
C GLU A 82 -9.53 7.20 11.14
N ILE A 83 -9.54 7.40 9.83
CA ILE A 83 -10.37 6.66 8.89
C ILE A 83 -9.50 5.78 8.01
N ARG A 84 -9.88 4.52 7.87
CA ARG A 84 -9.33 3.56 6.91
C ARG A 84 -10.49 2.95 6.12
N ILE A 85 -10.45 3.07 4.80
CA ILE A 85 -11.43 2.47 3.89
C ILE A 85 -10.66 1.53 2.98
N GLY A 86 -11.02 0.26 2.91
CA GLY A 86 -10.26 -0.65 2.10
C GLY A 86 -10.85 -2.05 1.98
N HIS A 87 -10.21 -2.83 1.14
CA HIS A 87 -10.52 -4.23 0.91
C HIS A 87 -9.23 -5.01 0.59
N VAL A 88 -9.33 -6.32 0.42
CA VAL A 88 -8.24 -7.13 -0.10
C VAL A 88 -7.93 -6.67 -1.54
N GLY A 89 -6.70 -6.25 -1.79
CA GLY A 89 -6.26 -5.73 -3.10
C GLY A 89 -5.57 -6.80 -3.95
N GLN A 90 -4.45 -6.44 -4.56
CA GLN A 90 -3.77 -7.25 -5.57
C GLN A 90 -2.39 -7.73 -5.10
N ALA A 91 -1.97 -8.88 -5.63
CA ALA A 91 -0.59 -9.35 -5.51
C ALA A 91 0.36 -8.52 -6.41
N ARG A 92 1.66 -8.48 -6.06
CA ARG A 92 2.68 -7.78 -6.88
C ARG A 92 2.82 -8.37 -8.29
N SER A 93 2.48 -9.64 -8.46
CA SER A 93 2.53 -10.34 -9.73
C SER A 93 1.36 -10.02 -10.68
N THR A 94 0.43 -9.16 -10.28
CA THR A 94 -0.68 -8.77 -11.15
C THR A 94 -0.18 -8.14 -12.45
N PRO A 95 -0.72 -8.52 -13.62
CA PRO A 95 -0.41 -7.86 -14.89
C PRO A 95 -0.88 -6.40 -14.93
N LEU A 96 -1.85 -6.04 -14.08
CA LEU A 96 -2.41 -4.69 -13.98
C LEU A 96 -1.56 -3.74 -13.12
N TYR A 97 -0.33 -4.10 -12.74
CA TYR A 97 0.49 -3.30 -11.83
C TYR A 97 0.67 -1.84 -12.28
N PHE A 98 1.02 -1.59 -13.54
CA PHE A 98 1.19 -0.23 -14.05
C PHE A 98 -0.12 0.54 -14.17
N PRO A 99 -1.19 -0.01 -14.76
CA PRO A 99 -2.50 0.63 -14.75
C PRO A 99 -3.00 0.95 -13.33
N LEU A 100 -2.81 0.04 -12.36
CA LEU A 100 -3.18 0.28 -10.97
C LEU A 100 -2.40 1.43 -10.32
N ARG A 101 -1.11 1.58 -10.66
CA ARG A 101 -0.32 2.73 -10.21
C ARG A 101 -0.89 4.05 -10.71
N VAL A 102 -1.29 4.09 -11.99
CA VAL A 102 -1.90 5.28 -12.61
C VAL A 102 -3.24 5.59 -11.96
N VAL A 103 -4.15 4.62 -11.89
CA VAL A 103 -5.48 4.78 -11.28
C VAL A 103 -5.39 5.24 -9.83
N ASN A 104 -4.50 4.61 -9.05
CA ASN A 104 -4.32 5.00 -7.66
C ASN A 104 -3.78 6.43 -7.52
N THR A 105 -2.94 6.87 -8.46
CA THR A 105 -2.41 8.24 -8.47
C THR A 105 -3.54 9.24 -8.74
N VAL A 106 -4.45 8.94 -9.66
CA VAL A 106 -5.66 9.74 -9.92
C VAL A 106 -6.54 9.81 -8.67
N LEU A 107 -6.78 8.67 -8.00
CA LEU A 107 -7.71 8.60 -6.88
C LEU A 107 -7.18 9.28 -5.61
N GLY A 108 -5.97 8.94 -5.16
CA GLY A 108 -5.44 9.41 -3.87
C GLY A 108 -3.92 9.27 -3.74
N GLY A 109 -3.19 9.02 -4.84
CA GLY A 109 -1.74 8.85 -4.83
C GLY A 109 -0.94 10.13 -5.03
N ALA A 110 -1.56 11.21 -5.50
CA ALA A 110 -0.96 12.51 -5.71
C ALA A 110 -1.67 13.59 -4.88
N PHE A 111 -1.00 14.73 -4.71
CA PHE A 111 -1.58 15.87 -4.02
C PHE A 111 -2.80 16.45 -4.75
N THR A 112 -2.82 16.38 -6.07
CA THR A 112 -3.90 16.81 -6.96
C THR A 112 -4.89 15.70 -7.30
N SER A 113 -4.91 14.63 -6.53
CA SER A 113 -5.83 13.49 -6.72
C SER A 113 -7.26 13.85 -6.32
N ARG A 114 -8.24 13.11 -6.86
CA ARG A 114 -9.68 13.34 -6.61
C ARG A 114 -10.01 13.46 -5.12
N LEU A 115 -9.54 12.48 -4.31
CA LEU A 115 -9.77 12.49 -2.86
C LEU A 115 -9.20 13.75 -2.19
N ASN A 116 -8.00 14.22 -2.58
CA ASN A 116 -7.44 15.43 -2.00
C ASN A 116 -8.18 16.68 -2.46
N LEU A 117 -8.58 16.76 -3.73
CA LEU A 117 -9.37 17.89 -4.23
C LEU A 117 -10.72 17.98 -3.51
N ASN A 118 -11.40 16.85 -3.30
CA ASN A 118 -12.68 16.81 -2.60
C ASN A 118 -12.50 17.06 -1.09
N LEU A 119 -11.85 16.14 -0.36
CA LEU A 119 -11.85 16.18 1.10
C LEU A 119 -11.01 17.32 1.68
N ARG A 120 -9.93 17.71 1.00
CA ARG A 120 -9.03 18.75 1.50
C ARG A 120 -9.35 20.14 0.94
N GLU A 121 -9.42 20.29 -0.40
CA GLU A 121 -9.55 21.61 -1.00
C GLU A 121 -11.00 22.12 -0.98
N GLU A 122 -11.97 21.27 -1.31
CA GLU A 122 -13.38 21.66 -1.39
C GLU A 122 -14.03 21.69 -0.02
N HIS A 123 -13.88 20.63 0.78
CA HIS A 123 -14.55 20.50 2.07
C HIS A 123 -13.70 20.92 3.28
N GLY A 124 -12.38 20.96 3.17
CA GLY A 124 -11.49 21.31 4.29
C GLY A 124 -11.51 20.31 5.46
N PHE A 125 -11.96 19.06 5.24
CA PHE A 125 -12.11 18.07 6.29
C PHE A 125 -10.78 17.51 6.81
N THR A 126 -9.73 17.56 5.99
CA THR A 126 -8.44 16.94 6.29
C THR A 126 -7.26 17.76 5.74
N TYR A 127 -6.08 17.57 6.32
CA TYR A 127 -4.82 18.06 5.75
C TYR A 127 -4.32 17.18 4.58
N GLY A 128 -4.85 15.98 4.42
CA GLY A 128 -4.52 15.11 3.31
C GLY A 128 -5.14 13.72 3.45
N VAL A 129 -5.41 13.14 2.30
CA VAL A 129 -5.92 11.77 2.15
C VAL A 129 -5.05 11.02 1.15
N ARG A 130 -4.85 9.73 1.39
CA ARG A 130 -4.02 8.88 0.51
C ARG A 130 -4.70 7.56 0.25
N SER A 131 -4.65 7.11 -1.00
CA SER A 131 -4.95 5.73 -1.36
C SER A 131 -3.69 4.96 -1.75
N ARG A 132 -3.66 3.66 -1.47
CA ARG A 132 -2.52 2.79 -1.79
C ARG A 132 -2.95 1.36 -2.05
N PHE A 133 -2.38 0.74 -3.08
CA PHE A 133 -2.27 -0.70 -3.19
C PHE A 133 -0.98 -1.15 -2.51
N LEU A 134 -1.08 -1.78 -1.36
CA LEU A 134 0.06 -2.35 -0.64
C LEU A 134 0.36 -3.74 -1.19
N VAL A 135 0.82 -3.79 -2.42
CA VAL A 135 1.12 -5.06 -3.11
C VAL A 135 2.17 -5.88 -2.36
N ARG A 136 1.95 -7.18 -2.28
CA ARG A 136 2.82 -8.15 -1.62
C ARG A 136 3.02 -9.36 -2.54
N ARG A 137 3.75 -10.40 -2.10
CA ARG A 137 3.84 -11.66 -2.86
C ARG A 137 2.48 -12.31 -3.06
N GLY A 138 1.66 -12.37 -2.03
CA GLY A 138 0.24 -12.65 -2.11
C GLY A 138 -0.55 -11.35 -2.21
N GLU A 139 -1.86 -11.44 -2.14
CA GLU A 139 -2.74 -10.28 -2.11
C GLU A 139 -2.44 -9.42 -0.89
N GLY A 140 -2.25 -8.13 -1.13
CA GLY A 140 -2.11 -7.13 -0.09
C GLY A 140 -3.34 -6.23 -0.05
N PRO A 141 -3.52 -5.40 0.97
CA PRO A 141 -4.68 -4.52 1.04
C PRO A 141 -4.57 -3.36 0.05
N TRP A 142 -5.70 -2.95 -0.49
CA TRP A 142 -5.91 -1.60 -0.98
C TRP A 142 -6.58 -0.79 0.13
N CYS A 143 -6.10 0.43 0.37
CA CYS A 143 -6.57 1.23 1.49
C CYS A 143 -6.51 2.73 1.20
N VAL A 144 -7.60 3.44 1.50
CA VAL A 144 -7.65 4.89 1.68
C VAL A 144 -7.43 5.19 3.15
N SER A 145 -6.64 6.21 3.45
CA SER A 145 -6.35 6.64 4.83
C SER A 145 -6.36 8.16 4.96
N THR A 146 -7.05 8.63 5.98
CA THR A 146 -7.12 10.05 6.35
C THR A 146 -7.43 10.21 7.84
N ALA A 147 -7.19 11.42 8.36
CA ALA A 147 -7.65 11.86 9.68
C ALA A 147 -8.48 13.14 9.50
N VAL A 148 -9.60 13.21 10.18
CA VAL A 148 -10.56 14.32 10.09
C VAL A 148 -11.05 14.75 11.48
N GLY A 149 -11.65 15.93 11.60
CA GLY A 149 -12.38 16.31 12.82
C GLY A 149 -13.50 15.33 13.13
N THR A 150 -13.76 15.10 14.43
CA THR A 150 -14.79 14.15 14.88
C THR A 150 -16.16 14.51 14.31
N ASP A 151 -16.48 15.80 14.26
CA ASP A 151 -17.76 16.38 13.79
C ASP A 151 -18.05 16.14 12.30
N VAL A 152 -17.02 15.95 11.47
CA VAL A 152 -17.15 15.73 10.01
C VAL A 152 -16.85 14.31 9.56
N THR A 153 -16.73 13.36 10.53
CA THR A 153 -16.31 11.98 10.25
C THR A 153 -17.22 11.27 9.25
N ALA A 154 -18.54 11.31 9.45
CA ALA A 154 -19.49 10.63 8.55
C ALA A 154 -19.53 11.28 7.16
N ASP A 155 -19.43 12.59 7.09
CA ASP A 155 -19.38 13.33 5.83
C ASP A 155 -18.12 12.98 5.04
N ALA A 156 -16.96 12.94 5.69
CA ALA A 156 -15.71 12.55 5.07
C ALA A 156 -15.71 11.10 4.54
N VAL A 157 -16.35 10.18 5.28
CA VAL A 157 -16.55 8.79 4.80
C VAL A 157 -17.45 8.76 3.58
N ARG A 158 -18.56 9.50 3.59
CA ARG A 158 -19.50 9.57 2.46
C ARG A 158 -18.83 10.13 1.22
N GLU A 159 -18.13 11.25 1.33
CA GLU A 159 -17.43 11.88 0.23
C GLU A 159 -16.31 10.97 -0.33
N ALA A 160 -15.51 10.35 0.54
CA ALA A 160 -14.46 9.43 0.10
C ALA A 160 -15.03 8.25 -0.70
N VAL A 161 -16.14 7.66 -0.25
CA VAL A 161 -16.77 6.55 -0.96
C VAL A 161 -17.48 7.01 -2.24
N SER A 162 -18.01 8.22 -2.26
CA SER A 162 -18.56 8.83 -3.47
C SER A 162 -17.50 8.97 -4.55
N GLU A 163 -16.32 9.51 -4.23
CA GLU A 163 -15.20 9.62 -5.18
C GLU A 163 -14.74 8.25 -5.71
N ILE A 164 -14.64 7.25 -4.83
CA ILE A 164 -14.28 5.89 -5.22
C ILE A 164 -15.30 5.32 -6.20
N THR A 165 -16.60 5.42 -5.89
CA THR A 165 -17.67 4.88 -6.74
C THR A 165 -17.78 5.61 -8.07
N THR A 166 -17.61 6.92 -8.09
CA THR A 166 -17.60 7.73 -9.31
C THR A 166 -16.42 7.34 -10.21
N LEU A 167 -15.22 7.16 -9.64
CA LEU A 167 -14.06 6.72 -10.41
C LEU A 167 -14.30 5.35 -11.08
N ILE A 168 -15.01 4.44 -10.43
CA ILE A 168 -15.29 3.10 -10.97
C ILE A 168 -16.38 3.17 -12.04
N ALA A 169 -17.43 3.94 -11.82
CA ALA A 169 -18.54 4.07 -12.73
C ALA A 169 -18.14 4.78 -14.03
N ASP A 170 -17.52 5.94 -13.91
CA ASP A 170 -17.23 6.83 -15.03
C ASP A 170 -15.81 6.62 -15.61
N GLY A 171 -14.91 6.06 -14.82
CA GLY A 171 -13.48 5.97 -15.12
C GLY A 171 -12.73 7.26 -14.80
N PRO A 172 -11.39 7.23 -14.92
CA PRO A 172 -10.59 8.46 -14.98
C PRO A 172 -10.77 9.16 -16.32
N THR A 173 -10.54 10.49 -16.37
CA THR A 173 -10.49 11.21 -17.63
C THR A 173 -9.13 11.04 -18.32
N ALA A 174 -9.05 11.39 -19.61
CA ALA A 174 -7.78 11.32 -20.35
C ALA A 174 -6.73 12.25 -19.73
N GLU A 175 -7.14 13.45 -19.33
CA GLU A 175 -6.26 14.43 -18.68
C GLU A 175 -5.72 13.94 -17.33
N GLU A 176 -6.55 13.25 -16.52
CA GLU A 176 -6.12 12.67 -15.26
C GLU A 176 -5.11 11.54 -15.47
N VAL A 177 -5.33 10.69 -16.48
CA VAL A 177 -4.42 9.59 -16.83
C VAL A 177 -3.09 10.15 -17.32
N ASP A 178 -3.11 11.15 -18.20
CA ASP A 178 -1.90 11.81 -18.72
C ASP A 178 -1.09 12.46 -17.58
N ALA A 179 -1.74 13.22 -16.73
CA ALA A 179 -1.11 13.85 -15.57
C ALA A 179 -0.51 12.82 -14.59
N ALA A 180 -1.22 11.73 -14.32
CA ALA A 180 -0.75 10.66 -13.44
C ALA A 180 0.46 9.91 -14.02
N ARG A 181 0.47 9.62 -15.34
CA ARG A 181 1.61 9.00 -16.03
C ARG A 181 2.85 9.88 -15.99
N ASP A 182 2.68 11.18 -16.29
CA ASP A 182 3.78 12.14 -16.28
C ASP A 182 4.34 12.33 -14.87
N TYR A 183 3.48 12.41 -13.87
CA TYR A 183 3.87 12.48 -12.47
C TYR A 183 4.68 11.24 -12.07
N LEU A 184 4.18 10.02 -12.30
CA LEU A 184 4.84 8.78 -11.92
C LEU A 184 6.17 8.57 -12.66
N ALA A 185 6.22 8.87 -13.96
CA ALA A 185 7.45 8.80 -14.73
C ALA A 185 8.46 9.88 -14.32
N GLY A 186 7.99 11.05 -13.90
CA GLY A 186 8.82 12.15 -13.42
C GLY A 186 9.39 11.95 -12.02
N VAL A 187 8.62 11.35 -11.11
CA VAL A 187 9.06 11.08 -9.74
C VAL A 187 10.02 9.89 -9.66
N PHE A 188 9.94 8.94 -10.57
CA PHE A 188 10.75 7.72 -10.52
C PHE A 188 12.27 7.97 -10.40
N PRO A 189 12.92 8.89 -11.17
CA PRO A 189 14.34 9.18 -10.95
C PRO A 189 14.67 9.69 -9.54
N LEU A 190 13.77 10.47 -8.92
CA LEU A 190 13.95 10.97 -7.56
C LEU A 190 13.94 9.84 -6.50
N GLU A 191 13.30 8.71 -6.84
CA GLU A 191 13.29 7.50 -6.02
C GLU A 191 14.59 6.67 -6.14
N LEU A 192 15.56 7.15 -6.92
CA LEU A 192 16.87 6.53 -7.16
C LEU A 192 18.06 7.47 -6.83
N GLU A 193 17.83 8.55 -6.11
CA GLU A 193 18.87 9.55 -5.82
C GLU A 193 19.87 9.09 -4.75
N THR A 194 19.42 8.29 -3.80
CA THR A 194 20.29 7.82 -2.70
C THR A 194 20.63 6.35 -2.84
N THR A 195 21.79 5.95 -2.29
CA THR A 195 22.20 4.54 -2.24
C THR A 195 21.17 3.65 -1.56
N GLY A 196 20.49 4.16 -0.52
CA GLY A 196 19.42 3.44 0.17
C GLY A 196 18.18 3.22 -0.70
N GLN A 197 17.78 4.21 -1.49
CA GLN A 197 16.66 4.09 -2.43
C GLN A 197 16.99 3.08 -3.54
N ILE A 198 18.20 3.14 -4.10
CA ILE A 198 18.66 2.18 -5.11
C ILE A 198 18.67 0.77 -4.51
N ALA A 199 19.23 0.59 -3.31
CA ALA A 199 19.26 -0.70 -2.64
C ALA A 199 17.85 -1.27 -2.41
N ALA A 200 16.89 -0.43 -2.02
CA ALA A 200 15.51 -0.83 -1.83
C ALA A 200 14.86 -1.31 -3.15
N ARG A 201 15.10 -0.60 -4.26
CA ARG A 201 14.60 -1.00 -5.59
C ARG A 201 15.21 -2.30 -6.09
N ILE A 202 16.52 -2.51 -5.89
CA ILE A 202 17.18 -3.78 -6.22
C ILE A 202 16.65 -4.92 -5.32
N ALA A 203 16.41 -4.65 -4.04
CA ALA A 203 15.83 -5.64 -3.13
C ALA A 203 14.40 -6.06 -3.57
N GLU A 204 13.61 -5.17 -4.17
CA GLU A 204 12.31 -5.52 -4.74
C GLU A 204 12.43 -6.58 -5.85
N LEU A 205 13.49 -6.54 -6.69
CA LEU A 205 13.72 -7.57 -7.71
C LEU A 205 13.84 -8.95 -7.08
N LEU A 206 14.61 -9.05 -6.00
CA LEU A 206 14.81 -10.30 -5.25
C LEU A 206 13.54 -10.74 -4.50
N VAL A 207 12.85 -9.78 -3.88
CA VAL A 207 11.65 -10.08 -3.08
C VAL A 207 10.50 -10.56 -3.95
N TYR A 208 10.32 -9.99 -5.13
CA TYR A 208 9.18 -10.27 -6.01
C TYR A 208 9.52 -11.15 -7.22
N ASP A 209 10.76 -11.68 -7.29
CA ASP A 209 11.26 -12.48 -8.41
C ASP A 209 11.09 -11.75 -9.77
N LEU A 210 11.41 -10.44 -9.80
CA LEU A 210 11.34 -9.63 -11.00
C LEU A 210 12.63 -9.79 -11.84
N PRO A 211 12.57 -9.59 -13.16
CA PRO A 211 13.78 -9.60 -14.01
C PRO A 211 14.81 -8.54 -13.58
N ASP A 212 16.09 -8.82 -13.78
CA ASP A 212 17.17 -7.89 -13.40
C ASP A 212 17.09 -6.54 -14.15
N ASP A 213 16.53 -6.55 -15.35
CA ASP A 213 16.32 -5.37 -16.19
C ASP A 213 14.95 -4.69 -16.00
N TYR A 214 14.17 -5.12 -14.99
CA TYR A 214 12.79 -4.66 -14.75
C TYR A 214 12.64 -3.14 -14.74
N TYR A 215 13.63 -2.41 -14.25
CA TYR A 215 13.60 -0.95 -14.16
C TYR A 215 14.15 -0.23 -15.40
N ALA A 216 14.70 -0.96 -16.39
CA ALA A 216 15.29 -0.36 -17.59
C ALA A 216 14.24 0.40 -18.43
N ASP A 217 13.05 -0.16 -18.56
CA ASP A 217 11.93 0.39 -19.32
C ASP A 217 10.76 0.88 -18.43
N TYR A 218 10.95 0.94 -17.11
CA TYR A 218 9.90 1.23 -16.14
C TYR A 218 9.12 2.52 -16.46
N ARG A 219 9.83 3.60 -16.81
CA ARG A 219 9.22 4.89 -17.15
C ARG A 219 8.41 4.82 -18.45
N ASP A 220 8.89 4.09 -19.45
CA ASP A 220 8.21 3.94 -20.72
C ASP A 220 6.96 3.09 -20.56
N ARG A 221 7.03 2.02 -19.78
CA ARG A 221 5.84 1.22 -19.39
C ARG A 221 4.82 2.04 -18.62
N MET A 222 5.27 2.94 -17.74
CA MET A 222 4.37 3.83 -17.03
C MET A 222 3.66 4.80 -17.98
N ARG A 223 4.39 5.37 -18.94
CA ARG A 223 3.84 6.29 -19.94
C ARG A 223 2.94 5.61 -20.97
N SER A 224 3.15 4.33 -21.22
CA SER A 224 2.36 3.57 -22.20
C SER A 224 0.99 3.14 -21.70
N VAL A 225 0.71 3.27 -20.41
CA VAL A 225 -0.62 2.93 -19.85
C VAL A 225 -1.70 3.75 -20.56
N THR A 226 -2.66 3.07 -21.15
CA THR A 226 -3.78 3.72 -21.88
C THR A 226 -4.92 4.08 -20.93
N LEU A 227 -5.82 4.95 -21.38
CA LEU A 227 -7.06 5.27 -20.67
C LEU A 227 -7.92 4.01 -20.47
N GLU A 228 -8.00 3.16 -21.49
CA GLU A 228 -8.78 1.92 -21.44
C GLU A 228 -8.24 0.96 -20.37
N GLU A 229 -6.91 0.74 -20.31
CA GLU A 229 -6.26 -0.07 -19.29
C GLU A 229 -6.46 0.51 -17.88
N ALA A 230 -6.43 1.83 -17.73
CA ALA A 230 -6.71 2.48 -16.46
C ALA A 230 -8.17 2.27 -16.01
N CYS A 231 -9.14 2.44 -16.92
CA CYS A 231 -10.56 2.17 -16.65
C CYS A 231 -10.80 0.70 -16.28
N GLU A 232 -10.18 -0.24 -17.00
CA GLU A 232 -10.27 -1.67 -16.71
C GLU A 232 -9.69 -1.99 -15.33
N ALA A 233 -8.50 -1.47 -15.02
CA ALA A 233 -7.87 -1.67 -13.73
C ALA A 233 -8.70 -1.12 -12.56
N ALA A 234 -9.32 0.06 -12.72
CA ALA A 234 -10.22 0.61 -11.72
C ALA A 234 -11.37 -0.35 -11.41
N ARG A 235 -12.09 -0.80 -12.45
CA ARG A 235 -13.24 -1.69 -12.30
C ARG A 235 -12.89 -3.09 -11.79
N ALA A 236 -11.74 -3.63 -12.21
CA ALA A 236 -11.33 -4.98 -11.83
C ALA A 236 -10.77 -5.06 -10.39
N CYS A 237 -10.16 -3.99 -9.89
CA CYS A 237 -9.33 -4.07 -8.71
C CYS A 237 -9.80 -3.22 -7.53
N ILE A 238 -10.72 -2.28 -7.72
CA ILE A 238 -11.35 -1.53 -6.63
C ILE A 238 -12.80 -2.02 -6.51
N ARG A 239 -13.13 -2.58 -5.35
CA ARG A 239 -14.41 -3.27 -5.11
C ARG A 239 -15.18 -2.60 -3.98
N PRO A 240 -16.07 -1.63 -4.29
CA PRO A 240 -16.81 -0.88 -3.29
C PRO A 240 -17.70 -1.75 -2.38
N ASP A 241 -18.23 -2.84 -2.93
CA ASP A 241 -19.12 -3.74 -2.20
C ASP A 241 -18.40 -4.64 -1.18
N GLU A 242 -17.06 -4.72 -1.26
CA GLU A 242 -16.22 -5.47 -0.33
C GLU A 242 -15.46 -4.55 0.65
N MET A 243 -15.68 -3.23 0.60
CA MET A 243 -14.96 -2.28 1.44
C MET A 243 -15.39 -2.37 2.91
N THR A 244 -14.41 -2.46 3.79
CA THR A 244 -14.58 -2.19 5.22
C THR A 244 -14.11 -0.78 5.52
N VAL A 245 -14.94 -0.01 6.20
CA VAL A 245 -14.59 1.29 6.76
C VAL A 245 -14.26 1.09 8.24
N VAL A 246 -13.05 1.42 8.65
CA VAL A 246 -12.64 1.41 10.06
C VAL A 246 -12.44 2.84 10.51
N VAL A 247 -13.17 3.22 11.56
CA VAL A 247 -13.08 4.55 12.19
C VAL A 247 -12.59 4.41 13.62
N GLY A 248 -11.40 4.95 13.89
CA GLY A 248 -10.88 5.08 15.26
C GLY A 248 -11.17 6.48 15.79
N GLY A 249 -12.16 6.63 16.64
CA GLY A 249 -12.60 7.94 17.14
C GLY A 249 -13.54 7.81 18.34
N ASP A 250 -14.16 8.91 18.75
CA ASP A 250 -15.14 8.90 19.82
C ASP A 250 -16.47 8.30 19.32
N ALA A 251 -16.75 7.05 19.70
CA ALA A 251 -17.94 6.34 19.25
C ALA A 251 -19.24 7.04 19.65
N ASP A 252 -19.25 7.72 20.81
CA ASP A 252 -20.44 8.42 21.28
C ASP A 252 -20.86 9.56 20.34
N GLU A 253 -19.89 10.12 19.63
CA GLU A 253 -20.10 11.21 18.66
C GLU A 253 -20.28 10.69 17.23
N VAL A 254 -19.49 9.67 16.80
CA VAL A 254 -19.42 9.29 15.39
C VAL A 254 -20.34 8.15 14.99
N GLN A 255 -20.75 7.27 15.95
CA GLN A 255 -21.48 6.05 15.62
C GLN A 255 -22.84 6.35 14.98
N GLY A 256 -23.65 7.20 15.59
CA GLY A 256 -24.98 7.54 15.06
C GLY A 256 -24.95 8.11 13.65
N PRO A 257 -24.12 9.13 13.35
CA PRO A 257 -23.94 9.64 11.98
C PRO A 257 -23.46 8.58 10.97
N LEU A 258 -22.55 7.67 11.38
CA LEU A 258 -22.05 6.59 10.53
C LEU A 258 -23.12 5.54 10.24
N GLU A 259 -23.95 5.15 11.22
CA GLU A 259 -25.10 4.27 11.02
C GLU A 259 -26.09 4.84 9.99
N GLY A 260 -26.25 6.17 10.00
CA GLY A 260 -27.07 6.90 9.02
C GLY A 260 -26.64 6.72 7.56
N LEU A 261 -25.41 6.24 7.29
CA LEU A 261 -24.94 5.93 5.93
C LEU A 261 -25.55 4.62 5.37
N GLY A 262 -26.15 3.77 6.22
CA GLY A 262 -26.85 2.56 5.80
C GLY A 262 -25.96 1.43 5.29
N TRP A 263 -24.70 1.38 5.71
CA TRP A 263 -23.74 0.36 5.23
C TRP A 263 -23.51 -0.80 6.22
N GLY A 264 -24.26 -0.84 7.30
CA GLY A 264 -24.06 -1.78 8.40
C GLY A 264 -22.91 -1.36 9.32
N THR A 265 -23.12 -1.46 10.64
CA THR A 265 -22.11 -1.17 11.69
C THR A 265 -22.00 -2.36 12.63
#